data_b1fefa00ed972780779d1634ddc7dedd
#
_entry.id   b1fefa00ed972780779d1634ddc7dedd
#
_cell.length_a   1.000
_cell.length_b   1.000
_cell.length_c   1.000
_cell.angle_alpha   90.00
_cell.angle_beta   90.00
_cell.angle_gamma   90.00
#
_symmetry.space_group_name_H-M   'P 1'
#
loop_
_entity.id
_entity.type
_entity.pdbx_description
1 polymer ?
#
loop_
_entity_poly.entity_id
_entity_poly.type
_entity_poly.pdbx_seq_one_letter_code
_entity_poly.pdbx_strand_id
1 'polypeptide(L)'
;MSAVEYPKVARWGSFYVAQWRARSMWKWRRAIISYGLGNPILYLTSIGLGLGSIVDGRQAGGIDGVPYLVFLAPALLASAALMGGIEETTWPTFEGFVWGKQFRAIFASPITGRQIALGVMWVSVLRTAVT
;
A
#
# COMPACT_ATOMS: atom_id res chain seq x y z
N MET A 1 33.11 1.96 5.99
CA MET A 1 33.20 1.30 4.67
C MET A 1 32.40 2.15 3.71
N SER A 2 33.07 2.80 2.79
CA SER A 2 32.43 3.72 1.84
C SER A 2 31.89 2.95 0.62
N ALA A 3 30.77 3.41 0.07
CA ALA A 3 30.14 2.84 -1.14
C ALA A 3 31.06 2.81 -2.39
N VAL A 4 32.20 3.47 -2.30
CA VAL A 4 33.23 3.53 -3.35
C VAL A 4 33.90 2.17 -3.57
N GLU A 5 33.95 1.30 -2.57
CA GLU A 5 34.59 -0.01 -2.62
C GLU A 5 33.80 -1.06 -3.41
N TYR A 6 32.48 -0.79 -3.65
CA TYR A 6 31.56 -1.72 -4.33
C TYR A 6 30.72 -0.98 -5.38
N PRO A 7 31.27 -0.73 -6.58
CA PRO A 7 30.58 0.08 -7.62
C PRO A 7 29.23 -0.49 -8.04
N LYS A 8 29.04 -1.80 -8.02
CA LYS A 8 27.73 -2.44 -8.30
C LYS A 8 26.70 -2.12 -7.24
N VAL A 9 27.08 -2.10 -5.97
CA VAL A 9 26.15 -1.79 -4.86
C VAL A 9 25.83 -0.29 -4.83
N ALA A 10 26.81 0.57 -5.14
CA ALA A 10 26.59 2.00 -5.25
C ALA A 10 25.54 2.33 -6.34
N ARG A 11 25.54 1.58 -7.43
CA ARG A 11 24.63 1.81 -8.57
C ARG A 11 23.29 1.11 -8.45
N TRP A 12 23.24 -0.09 -7.89
CA TRP A 12 22.05 -0.96 -7.85
C TRP A 12 21.51 -1.22 -6.44
N GLY A 13 22.03 -0.57 -5.42
CA GLY A 13 21.64 -0.79 -4.03
C GLY A 13 20.13 -0.64 -3.79
N SER A 14 19.51 0.41 -4.33
CA SER A 14 18.05 0.61 -4.23
C SER A 14 17.26 -0.52 -4.90
N PHE A 15 17.74 -1.05 -6.01
CA PHE A 15 17.11 -2.17 -6.71
C PHE A 15 17.17 -3.46 -5.89
N TYR A 16 18.30 -3.75 -5.24
CA TYR A 16 18.42 -4.92 -4.36
C TYR A 16 17.50 -4.83 -3.15
N VAL A 17 17.35 -3.64 -2.57
CA VAL A 17 16.39 -3.40 -1.48
C VAL A 17 14.96 -3.58 -1.98
N ALA A 18 14.60 -3.04 -3.13
CA ALA A 18 13.30 -3.21 -3.75
C ALA A 18 12.98 -4.68 -4.05
N GLN A 19 13.94 -5.42 -4.61
CA GLN A 19 13.78 -6.84 -4.91
C GLN A 19 13.60 -7.70 -3.64
N TRP A 20 14.36 -7.42 -2.60
CA TRP A 20 14.20 -8.09 -1.31
C TRP A 20 12.81 -7.85 -0.74
N ARG A 21 12.34 -6.60 -0.75
CA ARG A 21 11.01 -6.25 -0.25
C ARG A 21 9.90 -6.89 -1.09
N ALA A 22 9.99 -6.84 -2.42
CA ALA A 22 9.04 -7.49 -3.31
C ALA A 22 8.94 -9.01 -3.07
N ARG A 23 10.07 -9.68 -2.85
CA ARG A 23 10.10 -11.11 -2.50
C ARG A 23 9.45 -11.39 -1.14
N SER A 24 9.65 -10.53 -0.17
CA SER A 24 8.99 -10.63 1.14
C SER A 24 7.47 -10.50 1.01
N MET A 25 6.99 -9.52 0.24
CA MET A 25 5.56 -9.33 -0.04
C MET A 25 4.96 -10.51 -0.81
N TRP A 26 5.71 -11.15 -1.71
CA TRP A 26 5.20 -12.28 -2.48
C TRP A 26 4.76 -13.46 -1.61
N LYS A 27 5.38 -13.64 -0.44
CA LYS A 27 4.97 -14.65 0.53
C LYS A 27 3.56 -14.39 1.07
N TRP A 28 3.18 -13.14 1.22
CA TRP A 28 1.90 -12.69 1.79
C TRP A 28 0.88 -12.27 0.73
N ARG A 29 1.15 -12.54 -0.57
CA ARG A 29 0.31 -12.08 -1.68
C ARG A 29 -1.18 -12.41 -1.53
N ARG A 30 -1.52 -13.61 -1.01
CA ARG A 30 -2.92 -14.01 -0.79
C ARG A 30 -3.60 -13.12 0.24
N ALA A 31 -2.94 -12.89 1.37
CA ALA A 31 -3.45 -12.02 2.42
C ALA A 31 -3.58 -10.58 1.93
N ILE A 32 -2.59 -10.07 1.19
CA ILE A 32 -2.61 -8.72 0.62
C ILE A 32 -3.78 -8.54 -0.33
N ILE A 33 -4.01 -9.48 -1.25
CA ILE A 33 -5.11 -9.44 -2.21
C ILE A 33 -6.46 -9.57 -1.49
N SER A 34 -6.58 -10.53 -0.56
CA SER A 34 -7.84 -10.72 0.18
C SER A 34 -8.21 -9.51 1.02
N TYR A 35 -7.24 -8.86 1.66
CA TYR A 35 -7.48 -7.67 2.46
C TYR A 35 -7.72 -6.43 1.59
N GLY A 36 -6.89 -6.23 0.55
CA GLY A 36 -6.98 -5.07 -0.34
C GLY A 36 -8.27 -5.03 -1.16
N LEU A 37 -8.78 -6.18 -1.62
CA LEU A 37 -10.05 -6.26 -2.34
C LEU A 37 -11.25 -6.53 -1.43
N GLY A 38 -11.05 -7.35 -0.39
CA GLY A 38 -12.15 -7.76 0.49
C GLY A 38 -12.72 -6.60 1.29
N ASN A 39 -11.87 -5.75 1.85
CA ASN A 39 -12.31 -4.63 2.67
C ASN A 39 -13.16 -3.60 1.90
N PRO A 40 -12.76 -3.08 0.74
CA PRO A 40 -13.60 -2.19 -0.07
C PRO A 40 -14.92 -2.84 -0.52
N ILE A 41 -14.88 -4.12 -0.92
CA ILE A 41 -16.08 -4.84 -1.35
C ILE A 41 -17.07 -4.99 -0.19
N LEU A 42 -16.61 -5.43 0.99
CA LEU A 42 -17.45 -5.55 2.18
C LEU A 42 -18.02 -4.20 2.61
N TYR A 43 -17.22 -3.15 2.54
CA TYR A 43 -17.67 -1.80 2.89
C TYR A 43 -18.72 -1.28 1.89
N LEU A 44 -18.45 -1.41 0.59
CA LEU A 44 -19.39 -1.03 -0.46
C LEU A 44 -20.71 -1.80 -0.38
N THR A 45 -20.65 -3.11 -0.15
CA THR A 45 -21.87 -3.92 -0.02
C THR A 45 -22.64 -3.57 1.26
N SER A 46 -21.97 -3.40 2.38
CA SER A 46 -22.62 -3.07 3.66
C SER A 46 -23.30 -1.69 3.61
N ILE A 47 -22.58 -0.67 3.16
CA ILE A 47 -23.13 0.69 3.06
C ILE A 47 -24.05 0.85 1.86
N GLY A 48 -23.69 0.27 0.72
CA GLY A 48 -24.49 0.36 -0.50
C GLY A 48 -25.86 -0.31 -0.37
N LEU A 49 -25.90 -1.53 0.20
CA LEU A 49 -27.17 -2.23 0.44
C LEU A 49 -27.92 -1.68 1.66
N GLY A 50 -27.22 -1.28 2.70
CA GLY A 50 -27.84 -0.72 3.91
C GLY A 50 -28.34 0.72 3.70
N LEU A 51 -27.41 1.67 3.66
CA LEU A 51 -27.74 3.10 3.48
C LEU A 51 -28.28 3.41 2.08
N GLY A 52 -27.75 2.76 1.04
CA GLY A 52 -28.20 2.99 -0.34
C GLY A 52 -29.68 2.72 -0.51
N SER A 53 -30.19 1.61 0.04
CA SER A 53 -31.64 1.29 -0.02
C SER A 53 -32.53 2.33 0.69
N ILE A 54 -32.04 2.95 1.74
CA ILE A 54 -32.77 3.98 2.50
C ILE A 54 -32.76 5.32 1.75
N VAL A 55 -31.60 5.69 1.20
CA VAL A 55 -31.42 6.97 0.48
C VAL A 55 -32.17 6.93 -0.85
N ASP A 56 -31.98 5.88 -1.63
CA ASP A 56 -32.64 5.72 -2.94
C ASP A 56 -34.18 5.54 -2.80
N GLY A 57 -34.62 4.96 -1.68
CA GLY A 57 -36.04 4.82 -1.36
C GLY A 57 -36.72 6.11 -0.89
N ARG A 58 -35.96 7.07 -0.32
CA ARG A 58 -36.52 8.36 0.11
C ARG A 58 -36.42 9.46 -0.92
N GLN A 59 -35.45 9.43 -1.77
CA GLN A 59 -35.31 10.34 -2.91
C GLN A 59 -35.42 9.53 -4.20
N ALA A 60 -36.55 9.72 -4.88
CA ALA A 60 -36.80 9.05 -6.16
C ALA A 60 -35.70 9.44 -7.16
N GLY A 61 -34.73 8.54 -7.36
CA GLY A 61 -33.59 8.74 -8.27
C GLY A 61 -32.23 8.93 -7.64
N GLY A 62 -32.07 8.79 -6.31
CA GLY A 62 -30.76 8.94 -5.62
C GLY A 62 -30.34 10.39 -5.42
N ILE A 63 -29.01 10.63 -5.36
CA ILE A 63 -28.44 11.98 -5.20
C ILE A 63 -28.15 12.55 -6.60
N ASP A 64 -28.77 13.67 -6.95
CA ASP A 64 -28.64 14.33 -8.26
C ASP A 64 -28.96 13.39 -9.45
N GLY A 65 -29.90 12.46 -9.28
CA GLY A 65 -30.28 11.50 -10.33
C GLY A 65 -29.33 10.30 -10.45
N VAL A 66 -28.39 10.13 -9.54
CA VAL A 66 -27.43 9.02 -9.53
C VAL A 66 -27.67 8.14 -8.29
N PRO A 67 -27.72 6.81 -8.41
CA PRO A 67 -27.81 5.92 -7.26
C PRO A 67 -26.71 6.20 -6.24
N TYR A 68 -27.06 6.18 -4.95
CA TYR A 68 -26.16 6.51 -3.86
C TYR A 68 -24.82 5.75 -3.91
N LEU A 69 -24.85 4.48 -4.28
CA LEU A 69 -23.69 3.64 -4.40
C LEU A 69 -22.69 4.13 -5.47
N VAL A 70 -23.20 4.59 -6.62
CA VAL A 70 -22.38 5.13 -7.71
C VAL A 70 -21.78 6.46 -7.34
N PHE A 71 -22.51 7.29 -6.59
CA PHE A 71 -22.00 8.56 -6.06
C PHE A 71 -20.87 8.33 -5.03
N LEU A 72 -21.04 7.33 -4.16
CA LEU A 72 -20.10 7.05 -3.06
C LEU A 72 -18.84 6.31 -3.52
N ALA A 73 -18.91 5.49 -4.57
CA ALA A 73 -17.84 4.60 -5.01
C ALA A 73 -16.48 5.33 -5.26
N PRO A 74 -16.42 6.46 -5.97
CA PRO A 74 -15.15 7.18 -6.19
C PRO A 74 -14.50 7.67 -4.90
N ALA A 75 -15.31 8.16 -3.95
CA ALA A 75 -14.81 8.64 -2.66
C ALA A 75 -14.24 7.50 -1.82
N LEU A 76 -14.88 6.33 -1.84
CA LEU A 76 -14.41 5.14 -1.14
C LEU A 76 -13.13 4.58 -1.76
N LEU A 77 -13.03 4.55 -3.08
CA LEU A 77 -11.82 4.12 -3.77
C LEU A 77 -10.64 5.06 -3.46
N ALA A 78 -10.86 6.37 -3.51
CA ALA A 78 -9.83 7.34 -3.15
C ALA A 78 -9.38 7.19 -1.69
N SER A 79 -10.33 7.01 -0.76
CA SER A 79 -10.03 6.78 0.65
C SER A 79 -9.28 5.48 0.89
N ALA A 80 -9.65 4.41 0.22
CA ALA A 80 -8.98 3.11 0.31
C ALA A 80 -7.53 3.19 -0.22
N ALA A 81 -7.31 3.88 -1.33
CA ALA A 81 -5.97 4.10 -1.88
C ALA A 81 -5.07 4.91 -0.95
N LEU A 82 -5.61 5.98 -0.34
CA LEU A 82 -4.89 6.79 0.64
C LEU A 82 -4.52 5.98 1.89
N MET A 83 -5.48 5.27 2.46
CA MET A 83 -5.24 4.44 3.65
C MET A 83 -4.27 3.31 3.37
N GLY A 84 -4.40 2.63 2.23
CA GLY A 84 -3.44 1.60 1.81
C GLY A 84 -2.03 2.13 1.64
N GLY A 85 -1.87 3.34 1.11
CA GLY A 85 -0.56 4.01 1.00
C GLY A 85 0.05 4.35 2.37
N ILE A 86 -0.76 4.85 3.30
CA ILE A 86 -0.32 5.18 4.66
C ILE A 86 0.08 3.90 5.42
N GLU A 87 -0.75 2.87 5.40
CA GLU A 87 -0.48 1.59 6.05
C GLU A 87 0.81 0.96 5.52
N GLU A 88 1.00 0.95 4.21
CA GLU A 88 2.18 0.35 3.57
C GLU A 88 3.49 1.08 3.89
N THR A 89 3.44 2.38 4.04
CA THR A 89 4.64 3.17 4.35
C THR A 89 4.94 3.21 5.84
N THR A 90 3.92 3.26 6.69
CA THR A 90 4.08 3.46 8.14
C THR A 90 4.47 2.15 8.84
N TRP A 91 3.62 1.13 8.78
CA TRP A 91 3.82 -0.08 9.56
C TRP A 91 5.09 -0.88 9.19
N PRO A 92 5.35 -1.20 7.94
CA PRO A 92 6.55 -1.95 7.58
C PRO A 92 7.85 -1.18 7.80
N THR A 93 7.78 0.15 7.71
CA THR A 93 8.95 0.98 8.03
C THR A 93 9.24 0.95 9.53
N PHE A 94 8.21 1.13 10.34
CA PHE A 94 8.32 1.05 11.79
C PHE A 94 8.79 -0.34 12.25
N GLU A 95 8.20 -1.40 11.74
CA GLU A 95 8.61 -2.79 12.00
C GLU A 95 10.07 -3.03 11.66
N GLY A 96 10.51 -2.55 10.50
CA GLY A 96 11.87 -2.71 10.03
C GLY A 96 12.92 -2.02 10.91
N PHE A 97 12.57 -0.92 11.59
CA PHE A 97 13.45 -0.23 12.51
C PHE A 97 13.40 -0.80 13.94
N VAL A 98 12.21 -1.06 14.45
CA VAL A 98 11.99 -1.33 15.90
C VAL A 98 12.06 -2.81 16.20
N TRP A 99 11.26 -3.63 15.53
CA TRP A 99 11.12 -5.05 15.88
C TRP A 99 12.00 -5.96 15.05
N GLY A 100 11.90 -5.89 13.74
CA GLY A 100 12.66 -6.75 12.83
C GLY A 100 14.13 -6.40 12.72
N LYS A 101 14.53 -5.18 13.13
CA LYS A 101 15.89 -4.64 13.00
C LYS A 101 16.49 -4.83 11.59
N GLN A 102 15.65 -5.07 10.60
CA GLN A 102 16.03 -5.43 9.23
C GLN A 102 16.82 -4.30 8.58
N PHE A 103 16.41 -3.04 8.80
CA PHE A 103 17.15 -1.90 8.28
C PHE A 103 18.53 -1.75 8.94
N ARG A 104 18.67 -2.13 10.21
CA ARG A 104 20.00 -2.15 10.87
C ARG A 104 20.91 -3.21 10.25
N ALA A 105 20.36 -4.38 9.91
CA ALA A 105 21.12 -5.43 9.23
C ALA A 105 21.52 -4.99 7.81
N ILE A 106 20.63 -4.34 7.07
CA ILE A 106 20.93 -3.78 5.74
C ILE A 106 21.97 -2.64 5.87
N PHE A 107 21.88 -1.81 6.91
CA PHE A 107 22.83 -0.73 7.15
C PHE A 107 24.25 -1.22 7.49
N ALA A 108 24.37 -2.46 7.99
CA ALA A 108 25.67 -3.12 8.17
C ALA A 108 26.32 -3.57 6.83
N SER A 109 25.56 -3.54 5.72
CA SER A 109 26.06 -3.76 4.37
C SER A 109 26.50 -2.43 3.72
N PRO A 110 27.22 -2.43 2.59
CA PRO A 110 27.64 -1.21 1.91
C PRO A 110 26.49 -0.45 1.21
N ILE A 111 25.24 -0.65 1.65
CA ILE A 111 24.05 0.02 1.16
C ILE A 111 23.79 1.29 1.98
N THR A 112 23.61 2.42 1.33
CA THR A 112 23.36 3.70 2.00
C THR A 112 21.89 3.83 2.45
N GLY A 113 21.63 4.60 3.51
CA GLY A 113 20.28 4.87 3.99
C GLY A 113 19.35 5.46 2.90
N ARG A 114 19.91 6.29 2.00
CA ARG A 114 19.18 6.83 0.84
C ARG A 114 18.73 5.74 -0.13
N GLN A 115 19.56 4.75 -0.39
CA GLN A 115 19.21 3.62 -1.25
C GLN A 115 18.14 2.73 -0.62
N ILE A 116 18.16 2.57 0.71
CA ILE A 116 17.11 1.86 1.45
C ILE A 116 15.79 2.60 1.30
N ALA A 117 15.77 3.91 1.55
CA ALA A 117 14.57 4.73 1.44
C ALA A 117 13.97 4.68 0.03
N LEU A 118 14.78 4.89 -1.00
CA LEU A 118 14.34 4.83 -2.39
C LEU A 118 13.82 3.45 -2.78
N GLY A 119 14.49 2.38 -2.34
CA GLY A 119 14.04 1.00 -2.61
C GLY A 119 12.69 0.69 -1.97
N VAL A 120 12.46 1.13 -0.75
CA VAL A 120 11.17 0.98 -0.05
C VAL A 120 10.08 1.81 -0.74
N MET A 121 10.36 3.07 -1.07
CA MET A 121 9.40 3.97 -1.74
C MET A 121 8.93 3.40 -3.08
N TRP A 122 9.85 2.91 -3.92
CA TRP A 122 9.50 2.32 -5.21
C TRP A 122 8.52 1.16 -5.08
N VAL A 123 8.76 0.26 -4.14
CA VAL A 123 7.88 -0.90 -3.92
C VAL A 123 6.52 -0.46 -3.36
N SER A 124 6.50 0.52 -2.45
CA SER A 124 5.25 1.06 -1.91
C SER A 124 4.40 1.73 -2.98
N VAL A 125 5.00 2.54 -3.85
CA VAL A 125 4.30 3.18 -4.99
C VAL A 125 3.73 2.13 -5.94
N LEU A 126 4.54 1.13 -6.33
CA LEU A 126 4.06 0.05 -7.20
C LEU A 126 2.91 -0.73 -6.59
N ARG A 127 2.97 -1.01 -5.31
CA ARG A 127 1.89 -1.72 -4.60
C ARG A 127 0.62 -0.89 -4.56
N THR A 128 0.71 0.39 -4.18
CA THR A 128 -0.46 1.29 -4.14
C THR A 128 -1.11 1.45 -5.52
N ALA A 129 -0.31 1.42 -6.60
CA ALA A 129 -0.83 1.48 -7.97
C ALA A 129 -1.56 0.21 -8.42
N VAL A 130 -1.33 -0.93 -7.75
CA VAL A 130 -1.96 -2.24 -8.07
C VAL A 130 -3.18 -2.50 -7.18
N THR A 131 -3.31 -1.78 -6.07
CA THR A 131 -4.44 -1.91 -5.13
C THR A 131 -5.52 -0.89 -5.43
#